data_b45e5f080f5fbfb5fb73c53265c63818
#
_entry.id   b45e5f080f5fbfb5fb73c53265c63818
#
_cell.length_a   1.000
_cell.length_b   1.000
_cell.length_c   1.000
_cell.angle_alpha   90.00
_cell.angle_beta   90.00
_cell.angle_gamma   90.00
#
_symmetry.space_group_name_H-M   'P 1'
#
loop_
_entity.id
_entity.type
_entity.pdbx_description
1 polymer ?
#
loop_
_entity_poly.entity_id
_entity_poly.type
_entity_poly.pdbx_seq_one_letter_code
_entity_poly.pdbx_strand_id
1 'polypeptide(L)'
;MNPMNMYIKNLVAFFSLCFLISCTDNLNFDEINLNVDPIITAPLIYFELNQDDFYNSTTGTEIPVISDTSDFRVFKSSAIRNDLIKAVFDFEIENRFDRSFEVNIVFFDGDNTITRTIPTFTIGPQELNYVASESIEIDVSPIFLTSRKVRVEVKLNPSASQIDPNIYQIIKFKSTGTFHLSI
;
A
#
# COMPACT_ATOMS: atom_id res chain seq x y z
N MET A 1 -9.78 -50.02 -61.65
CA MET A 1 -9.51 -49.31 -60.41
C MET A 1 -8.07 -48.86 -60.48
N ASN A 2 -7.84 -47.56 -60.54
CA ASN A 2 -6.50 -47.01 -60.82
C ASN A 2 -5.60 -47.17 -59.54
N PRO A 3 -4.45 -47.87 -59.65
CA PRO A 3 -3.57 -48.16 -58.51
C PRO A 3 -3.07 -46.89 -57.82
N MET A 4 -2.99 -45.78 -58.56
CA MET A 4 -2.59 -44.47 -58.03
C MET A 4 -3.54 -43.91 -56.93
N ASN A 5 -4.84 -44.17 -57.01
CA ASN A 5 -5.82 -43.78 -56.03
C ASN A 5 -5.70 -44.56 -54.70
N MET A 6 -5.16 -45.80 -54.78
CA MET A 6 -4.95 -46.61 -53.60
C MET A 6 -3.74 -46.09 -52.72
N TYR A 7 -2.67 -45.70 -53.46
CA TYR A 7 -1.49 -45.12 -52.77
C TYR A 7 -1.78 -43.75 -52.06
N ILE A 8 -2.57 -42.92 -52.74
CA ILE A 8 -2.98 -41.62 -52.19
C ILE A 8 -3.84 -41.81 -50.93
N LYS A 9 -4.80 -42.73 -50.90
CA LYS A 9 -5.62 -43.02 -49.72
C LYS A 9 -4.80 -43.55 -48.57
N ASN A 10 -3.84 -44.44 -48.83
CA ASN A 10 -2.98 -45.00 -47.82
C ASN A 10 -2.00 -43.93 -47.27
N LEU A 11 -1.51 -43.03 -48.14
CA LEU A 11 -0.65 -41.92 -47.69
C LEU A 11 -1.40 -40.92 -46.79
N VAL A 12 -2.66 -40.59 -47.17
CA VAL A 12 -3.51 -39.69 -46.36
C VAL A 12 -3.87 -40.33 -45.00
N ALA A 13 -4.17 -41.66 -45.00
CA ALA A 13 -4.45 -42.39 -43.77
C ALA A 13 -3.23 -42.46 -42.85
N PHE A 14 -2.02 -42.64 -43.39
CA PHE A 14 -0.78 -42.64 -42.62
C PHE A 14 -0.46 -41.27 -42.06
N PHE A 15 -0.65 -40.21 -42.84
CA PHE A 15 -0.46 -38.84 -42.37
C PHE A 15 -1.48 -38.44 -41.28
N SER A 16 -2.75 -38.88 -41.41
CA SER A 16 -3.78 -38.66 -40.40
C SER A 16 -3.46 -39.38 -39.07
N LEU A 17 -2.83 -40.57 -39.14
CA LEU A 17 -2.44 -41.32 -37.95
C LEU A 17 -1.26 -40.66 -37.19
N CYS A 18 -0.34 -39.99 -37.92
CA CYS A 18 0.77 -39.28 -37.30
C CYS A 18 0.35 -38.04 -36.50
N PHE A 19 -0.78 -37.41 -36.86
CA PHE A 19 -1.33 -36.30 -36.09
C PHE A 19 -2.01 -36.72 -34.78
N LEU A 20 -2.31 -37.99 -34.59
CA LEU A 20 -2.90 -38.51 -33.37
C LEU A 20 -1.85 -38.86 -32.27
N ILE A 21 -0.56 -38.89 -32.65
CA ILE A 21 0.54 -39.06 -31.69
C ILE A 21 1.12 -37.68 -31.35
N SER A 22 0.25 -36.67 -31.15
CA SER A 22 0.64 -35.44 -30.50
C SER A 22 0.92 -35.77 -29.04
N CYS A 23 2.17 -35.69 -28.67
CA CYS A 23 2.61 -35.84 -27.28
C CYS A 23 1.67 -35.10 -26.34
N THR A 24 0.80 -35.82 -25.66
CA THR A 24 0.36 -35.42 -24.34
C THR A 24 1.51 -35.78 -23.41
N ASP A 25 2.55 -34.94 -23.35
CA ASP A 25 3.39 -34.93 -22.18
C ASP A 25 2.43 -34.73 -21.00
N ASN A 26 2.38 -35.70 -20.10
CA ASN A 26 1.72 -35.55 -18.85
C ASN A 26 2.41 -34.37 -18.12
N LEU A 27 1.88 -33.17 -18.32
CA LEU A 27 2.16 -32.04 -17.45
C LEU A 27 1.67 -32.48 -16.06
N ASN A 28 2.60 -33.00 -15.28
CA ASN A 28 2.36 -33.39 -13.91
C ASN A 28 2.24 -32.11 -13.09
N PHE A 29 1.05 -31.53 -13.04
CA PHE A 29 0.76 -30.31 -12.26
C PHE A 29 0.92 -30.53 -10.75
N ASP A 30 0.98 -31.79 -10.30
CA ASP A 30 1.18 -32.13 -8.89
C ASP A 30 2.61 -31.87 -8.40
N GLU A 31 3.60 -31.71 -9.29
CA GLU A 31 4.99 -31.41 -8.92
C GLU A 31 5.34 -29.91 -9.00
N ILE A 32 4.45 -29.08 -9.58
CA ILE A 32 4.64 -27.64 -9.58
C ILE A 32 4.11 -27.10 -8.25
N ASN A 33 4.95 -27.14 -7.23
CA ASN A 33 4.72 -26.42 -5.99
C ASN A 33 4.87 -24.92 -6.31
N LEU A 34 3.86 -24.33 -6.96
CA LEU A 34 3.78 -22.90 -7.19
C LEU A 34 3.50 -22.26 -5.83
N ASN A 35 4.56 -22.04 -5.06
CA ASN A 35 4.47 -21.16 -3.90
C ASN A 35 4.29 -19.75 -4.46
N VAL A 36 3.07 -19.35 -4.72
CA VAL A 36 2.74 -18.01 -5.19
C VAL A 36 2.56 -17.15 -3.95
N ASP A 37 3.54 -16.32 -3.66
CA ASP A 37 3.44 -15.30 -2.61
C ASP A 37 2.92 -14.00 -3.24
N PRO A 38 1.60 -13.79 -3.31
CA PRO A 38 1.05 -12.61 -3.96
C PRO A 38 1.38 -11.35 -3.17
N ILE A 39 1.70 -10.27 -3.90
CA ILE A 39 1.97 -8.95 -3.36
C ILE A 39 0.87 -8.01 -3.83
N ILE A 40 0.20 -7.36 -2.89
CA ILE A 40 -0.85 -6.38 -3.16
C ILE A 40 -0.34 -5.00 -2.74
N THR A 41 -0.33 -4.05 -3.67
CA THR A 41 0.03 -2.66 -3.37
C THR A 41 -1.18 -1.76 -3.58
N ALA A 42 -1.44 -0.88 -2.62
CA ALA A 42 -2.55 0.07 -2.67
C ALA A 42 -2.17 1.43 -2.06
N PRO A 43 -2.64 2.54 -2.64
CA PRO A 43 -2.59 3.83 -1.98
C PRO A 43 -3.47 3.81 -0.73
N LEU A 44 -3.01 4.42 0.36
CA LEU A 44 -3.71 4.38 1.63
C LEU A 44 -4.23 5.74 2.06
N ILE A 45 -3.34 6.71 2.20
CA ILE A 45 -3.64 8.04 2.73
C ILE A 45 -3.03 9.08 1.80
N TYR A 46 -3.84 10.07 1.45
CA TYR A 46 -3.39 11.28 0.78
C TYR A 46 -4.10 12.48 1.38
N PHE A 47 -3.35 13.50 1.74
CA PHE A 47 -3.89 14.80 2.10
C PHE A 47 -2.92 15.93 1.74
N GLU A 48 -3.46 17.12 1.67
CA GLU A 48 -2.74 18.37 1.52
C GLU A 48 -3.31 19.36 2.54
N LEU A 49 -2.44 19.96 3.35
CA LEU A 49 -2.80 21.01 4.29
C LEU A 49 -2.07 22.29 3.88
N ASN A 50 -2.77 23.39 3.92
CA ASN A 50 -2.22 24.71 3.60
C ASN A 50 -2.11 25.57 4.86
N GLN A 51 -1.62 26.82 4.72
CA GLN A 51 -1.43 27.74 5.81
C GLN A 51 -2.73 28.06 6.58
N ASP A 52 -3.89 28.06 5.90
CA ASP A 52 -5.19 28.38 6.52
C ASP A 52 -5.64 27.26 7.49
N ASP A 53 -5.19 26.03 7.26
CA ASP A 53 -5.49 24.91 8.16
C ASP A 53 -4.76 25.07 9.51
N PHE A 54 -3.60 25.73 9.49
CA PHE A 54 -2.78 25.98 10.68
C PHE A 54 -2.98 27.35 11.30
N TYR A 55 -3.94 28.15 10.81
CA TYR A 55 -4.17 29.50 11.29
C TYR A 55 -5.65 29.80 11.51
N ASN A 56 -5.99 30.20 12.73
CA ASN A 56 -7.34 30.66 13.04
C ASN A 56 -7.45 32.16 12.77
N SER A 57 -8.06 32.54 11.67
CA SER A 57 -8.23 33.94 11.25
C SER A 57 -9.10 34.77 12.20
N THR A 58 -9.97 34.13 12.99
CA THR A 58 -10.84 34.81 13.97
C THR A 58 -10.08 35.24 15.22
N THR A 59 -9.19 34.38 15.70
CA THR A 59 -8.40 34.64 16.94
C THR A 59 -7.00 35.15 16.67
N GLY A 60 -6.53 35.09 15.42
CA GLY A 60 -5.16 35.45 15.06
C GLY A 60 -4.09 34.51 15.61
N THR A 61 -4.44 33.24 15.88
CA THR A 61 -3.54 32.28 16.53
C THR A 61 -3.30 31.06 15.67
N GLU A 62 -2.11 30.45 15.81
CA GLU A 62 -1.80 29.17 15.18
C GLU A 62 -2.63 28.03 15.77
N ILE A 63 -2.96 27.07 14.91
CA ILE A 63 -3.53 25.76 15.27
C ILE A 63 -2.36 24.77 15.23
N PRO A 64 -1.80 24.39 16.40
CA PRO A 64 -0.54 23.65 16.40
C PRO A 64 -0.68 22.17 16.02
N VAL A 65 -1.90 21.62 16.02
CA VAL A 65 -2.15 20.19 15.76
C VAL A 65 -3.41 20.04 14.91
N ILE A 66 -3.26 19.31 13.81
CA ILE A 66 -4.37 18.86 12.97
C ILE A 66 -4.37 17.34 12.99
N SER A 67 -5.51 16.73 13.21
CA SER A 67 -5.62 15.28 13.18
C SER A 67 -6.91 14.85 12.52
N ASP A 68 -6.83 13.75 11.74
CA ASP A 68 -7.99 13.09 11.17
C ASP A 68 -7.90 11.58 11.35
N THR A 69 -9.07 10.95 11.45
CA THR A 69 -9.19 9.50 11.63
C THR A 69 -10.06 8.93 10.53
N SER A 70 -9.49 8.04 9.75
CA SER A 70 -10.15 7.38 8.62
C SER A 70 -10.30 5.88 8.84
N ASP A 71 -11.28 5.28 8.15
CA ASP A 71 -11.45 3.82 8.11
C ASP A 71 -10.24 3.15 7.44
N PHE A 72 -9.65 2.16 8.11
CA PHE A 72 -8.64 1.28 7.54
C PHE A 72 -9.30 -0.04 7.11
N ARG A 73 -9.61 -0.16 5.81
CA ARG A 73 -10.46 -1.23 5.28
C ARG A 73 -9.70 -2.45 4.77
N VAL A 74 -8.37 -2.40 4.71
CA VAL A 74 -7.53 -3.48 4.16
C VAL A 74 -7.86 -4.84 4.81
N PHE A 75 -8.00 -4.87 6.12
CA PHE A 75 -8.28 -6.10 6.86
C PHE A 75 -9.78 -6.47 6.98
N LYS A 76 -10.65 -5.86 6.15
CA LYS A 76 -12.04 -6.37 6.00
C LYS A 76 -12.08 -7.67 5.20
N SER A 77 -11.13 -7.87 4.27
CA SER A 77 -10.97 -9.13 3.53
C SER A 77 -10.42 -10.23 4.45
N SER A 78 -11.12 -11.36 4.51
CA SER A 78 -10.64 -12.55 5.24
C SER A 78 -9.40 -13.14 4.59
N ALA A 79 -9.31 -13.12 3.25
CA ALA A 79 -8.14 -13.60 2.53
C ALA A 79 -6.88 -12.83 2.95
N ILE A 80 -6.93 -11.48 2.95
CA ILE A 80 -5.78 -10.69 3.42
C ILE A 80 -5.45 -11.00 4.88
N ARG A 81 -6.45 -11.11 5.77
CA ARG A 81 -6.18 -11.35 7.19
C ARG A 81 -5.57 -12.71 7.49
N ASN A 82 -5.95 -13.75 6.72
CA ASN A 82 -5.49 -15.11 6.98
C ASN A 82 -4.09 -15.35 6.41
N ASP A 83 -3.77 -14.71 5.29
CA ASP A 83 -2.60 -15.04 4.49
C ASP A 83 -1.52 -13.95 4.56
N LEU A 84 -1.79 -12.80 5.23
CA LEU A 84 -0.81 -11.73 5.37
C LEU A 84 0.34 -12.14 6.28
N ILE A 85 1.56 -12.07 5.74
CA ILE A 85 2.80 -12.31 6.49
C ILE A 85 3.54 -11.03 6.82
N LYS A 86 3.40 -9.99 5.96
CA LYS A 86 4.13 -8.74 6.11
C LYS A 86 3.38 -7.58 5.45
N ALA A 87 3.36 -6.43 6.11
CA ALA A 87 2.92 -5.16 5.54
C ALA A 87 4.09 -4.16 5.51
N VAL A 88 4.27 -3.48 4.39
CA VAL A 88 5.25 -2.39 4.24
C VAL A 88 4.47 -1.12 3.93
N PHE A 89 4.75 -0.06 4.67
CA PHE A 89 4.17 1.26 4.46
C PHE A 89 5.25 2.21 4.00
N ASP A 90 5.06 2.79 2.81
CA ASP A 90 5.93 3.81 2.27
C ASP A 90 5.24 5.17 2.39
N PHE A 91 6.00 6.16 2.81
CA PHE A 91 5.54 7.52 3.07
C PHE A 91 6.37 8.51 2.27
N GLU A 92 5.67 9.43 1.61
CA GLU A 92 6.26 10.57 0.91
C GLU A 92 5.65 11.85 1.46
N ILE A 93 6.48 12.78 1.92
CA ILE A 93 6.04 14.04 2.49
C ILE A 93 6.80 15.19 1.81
N GLU A 94 6.04 16.19 1.34
CA GLU A 94 6.56 17.43 0.77
C GLU A 94 6.16 18.57 1.70
N ASN A 95 7.13 19.22 2.32
CA ASN A 95 6.91 20.39 3.16
C ASN A 95 7.43 21.66 2.49
N ARG A 96 6.52 22.57 2.10
CA ARG A 96 6.84 23.87 1.53
C ARG A 96 6.72 25.03 2.55
N PHE A 97 6.47 24.71 3.82
CA PHE A 97 6.55 25.70 4.88
C PHE A 97 8.00 25.98 5.26
N ASP A 98 8.25 27.16 5.77
CA ASP A 98 9.49 27.54 6.44
C ASP A 98 9.55 27.03 7.91
N ARG A 99 8.63 26.15 8.26
CA ARG A 99 8.44 25.50 9.57
C ARG A 99 8.62 24.01 9.48
N SER A 100 9.07 23.40 10.56
CA SER A 100 9.11 21.93 10.66
C SER A 100 7.82 21.37 11.25
N PHE A 101 7.56 20.10 10.91
CA PHE A 101 6.40 19.35 11.37
C PHE A 101 6.81 18.02 11.96
N GLU A 102 5.99 17.52 12.89
CA GLU A 102 5.96 16.12 13.30
C GLU A 102 4.70 15.45 12.71
N VAL A 103 4.86 14.26 12.17
CA VAL A 103 3.73 13.46 11.67
C VAL A 103 3.67 12.16 12.47
N ASN A 104 2.53 11.92 13.11
CA ASN A 104 2.25 10.73 13.90
C ASN A 104 1.16 9.91 13.22
N ILE A 105 1.36 8.59 13.12
CA ILE A 105 0.39 7.67 12.52
C ILE A 105 0.11 6.55 13.51
N VAL A 106 -1.17 6.37 13.84
CA VAL A 106 -1.61 5.38 14.82
C VAL A 106 -2.78 4.57 14.25
N PHE A 107 -2.66 3.26 14.32
CA PHE A 107 -3.73 2.33 13.95
C PHE A 107 -4.51 1.89 15.19
N PHE A 108 -5.82 1.72 15.01
CA PHE A 108 -6.73 1.31 16.06
C PHE A 108 -7.64 0.18 15.57
N ASP A 109 -8.09 -0.67 16.49
CA ASP A 109 -9.16 -1.63 16.25
C ASP A 109 -10.56 -0.97 16.23
N GLY A 110 -11.62 -1.79 16.24
CA GLY A 110 -13.01 -1.32 16.28
C GLY A 110 -13.36 -0.59 17.58
N ASP A 111 -12.70 -0.94 18.67
CA ASP A 111 -12.97 -0.43 20.03
C ASP A 111 -12.06 0.75 20.41
N ASN A 112 -11.30 1.28 19.44
CA ASN A 112 -10.32 2.35 19.60
C ASN A 112 -9.10 1.97 20.45
N THR A 113 -8.78 0.69 20.55
CA THR A 113 -7.52 0.23 21.16
C THR A 113 -6.40 0.36 20.11
N ILE A 114 -5.23 0.86 20.54
CA ILE A 114 -4.07 0.99 19.65
C ILE A 114 -3.56 -0.40 19.27
N THR A 115 -3.47 -0.64 17.96
CA THR A 115 -2.92 -1.87 17.38
C THR A 115 -1.49 -1.70 16.85
N ARG A 116 -1.15 -0.49 16.40
CA ARG A 116 0.20 -0.12 15.97
C ARG A 116 0.39 1.38 16.02
N THR A 117 1.58 1.81 16.40
CA THR A 117 2.08 3.18 16.23
C THR A 117 3.28 3.14 15.30
N ILE A 118 3.26 3.93 14.25
CA ILE A 118 4.41 4.15 13.37
C ILE A 118 5.37 5.13 14.05
N PRO A 119 6.69 4.97 13.91
CA PRO A 119 7.65 5.96 14.43
C PRO A 119 7.32 7.37 13.93
N THR A 120 7.41 8.36 14.81
CA THR A 120 7.16 9.76 14.46
C THR A 120 8.14 10.25 13.40
N PHE A 121 7.62 10.87 12.35
CA PHE A 121 8.43 11.53 11.33
C PHE A 121 8.62 13.00 11.71
N THR A 122 9.86 13.47 11.63
CA THR A 122 10.18 14.90 11.77
C THR A 122 10.61 15.42 10.42
N ILE A 123 9.82 16.35 9.87
CA ILE A 123 10.02 16.93 8.55
C ILE A 123 10.56 18.36 8.73
N GLY A 124 11.72 18.63 8.13
CA GLY A 124 12.38 19.94 8.20
C GLY A 124 11.64 21.03 7.42
N PRO A 125 11.98 22.31 7.66
CA PRO A 125 11.50 23.41 6.84
C PRO A 125 11.93 23.25 5.38
N GLN A 126 11.03 23.52 4.41
CA GLN A 126 11.29 23.44 2.97
C GLN A 126 11.83 22.07 2.51
N GLU A 127 11.51 21.02 3.23
CA GLU A 127 11.91 19.67 2.87
C GLU A 127 10.92 19.07 1.85
N LEU A 128 11.33 19.04 0.58
CA LEU A 128 10.44 18.71 -0.54
C LEU A 128 10.36 17.20 -0.84
N ASN A 129 11.28 16.39 -0.31
CA ASN A 129 11.42 14.98 -0.65
C ASN A 129 11.72 14.12 0.58
N TYR A 130 10.93 14.26 1.64
CA TYR A 130 11.03 13.35 2.77
C TYR A 130 10.41 12.01 2.41
N VAL A 131 11.17 10.93 2.58
CA VAL A 131 10.70 9.57 2.37
C VAL A 131 11.02 8.71 3.59
N ALA A 132 10.09 7.84 3.95
CA ALA A 132 10.26 6.88 5.02
C ALA A 132 9.52 5.57 4.68
N SER A 133 9.97 4.46 5.25
CA SER A 133 9.32 3.17 5.11
C SER A 133 9.27 2.47 6.46
N GLU A 134 8.14 1.83 6.75
CA GLU A 134 7.94 1.02 7.97
C GLU A 134 7.45 -0.36 7.59
N SER A 135 8.08 -1.39 8.14
CA SER A 135 7.73 -2.79 7.92
C SER A 135 7.12 -3.40 9.17
N ILE A 136 6.02 -4.11 9.00
CA ILE A 136 5.31 -4.81 10.08
C ILE A 136 5.25 -6.29 9.72
N GLU A 137 6.02 -7.10 10.44
CA GLU A 137 5.96 -8.56 10.37
C GLU A 137 4.79 -9.04 11.23
N ILE A 138 3.90 -9.85 10.66
CA ILE A 138 2.64 -10.24 11.31
C ILE A 138 2.85 -11.24 12.43
N ASP A 139 3.84 -12.12 12.30
CA ASP A 139 4.22 -13.07 13.35
C ASP A 139 4.68 -12.37 14.64
N VAL A 140 5.33 -11.20 14.50
CA VAL A 140 5.77 -10.35 15.61
C VAL A 140 4.67 -9.44 16.13
N SER A 141 3.76 -9.01 15.26
CA SER A 141 2.70 -8.03 15.57
C SER A 141 1.32 -8.49 15.10
N PRO A 142 0.80 -9.65 15.54
CA PRO A 142 -0.46 -10.20 15.03
C PRO A 142 -1.68 -9.32 15.34
N ILE A 143 -1.62 -8.51 16.42
CA ILE A 143 -2.69 -7.58 16.78
C ILE A 143 -2.95 -6.53 15.68
N PHE A 144 -1.97 -6.26 14.81
CA PHE A 144 -2.13 -5.32 13.70
C PHE A 144 -3.26 -5.73 12.74
N LEU A 145 -3.54 -7.03 12.58
CA LEU A 145 -4.65 -7.56 11.76
C LEU A 145 -6.04 -7.14 12.26
N THR A 146 -6.15 -6.71 13.51
CA THR A 146 -7.41 -6.21 14.07
C THR A 146 -7.67 -4.75 13.74
N SER A 147 -6.71 -4.04 13.14
CA SER A 147 -6.84 -2.61 12.78
C SER A 147 -8.06 -2.35 11.89
N ARG A 148 -8.79 -1.29 12.22
CA ARG A 148 -10.00 -0.85 11.52
C ARG A 148 -9.99 0.64 11.20
N LYS A 149 -9.16 1.39 11.90
CA LYS A 149 -9.03 2.84 11.77
C LYS A 149 -7.55 3.22 11.75
N VAL A 150 -7.24 4.30 11.08
CA VAL A 150 -5.92 4.95 11.11
C VAL A 150 -6.11 6.43 11.39
N ARG A 151 -5.38 6.94 12.36
CA ARG A 151 -5.30 8.37 12.64
C ARG A 151 -3.96 8.90 12.19
N VAL A 152 -3.99 10.00 11.46
CA VAL A 152 -2.82 10.81 11.15
C VAL A 152 -2.95 12.12 11.90
N GLU A 153 -1.88 12.50 12.55
CA GLU A 153 -1.74 13.76 13.27
C GLU A 153 -0.53 14.51 12.70
N VAL A 154 -0.75 15.75 12.31
CA VAL A 154 0.28 16.67 11.83
C VAL A 154 0.43 17.77 12.86
N LYS A 155 1.60 17.85 13.47
CA LYS A 155 1.92 18.82 14.51
C LYS A 155 2.93 19.84 13.99
N LEU A 156 2.56 21.10 14.05
CA LEU A 156 3.43 22.23 13.77
C LEU A 156 4.40 22.43 14.94
N ASN A 157 5.70 22.40 14.66
CA ASN A 157 6.68 22.62 15.71
C ASN A 157 6.77 24.11 16.11
N PRO A 158 7.02 24.41 17.39
CA PRO A 158 7.16 25.78 17.86
C PRO A 158 8.25 26.54 17.11
N SER A 159 8.01 27.84 16.88
CA SER A 159 8.99 28.76 16.27
C SER A 159 8.83 30.15 16.85
N ALA A 160 9.85 30.99 16.65
CA ALA A 160 9.79 32.42 17.05
C ALA A 160 8.88 33.23 16.13
N SER A 161 8.65 32.79 14.88
CA SER A 161 7.73 33.43 13.92
C SER A 161 6.47 32.61 13.76
N GLN A 162 5.32 33.26 13.69
CA GLN A 162 4.05 32.62 13.32
C GLN A 162 3.96 32.39 11.82
N ILE A 163 3.07 31.48 11.41
CA ILE A 163 2.69 31.30 10.00
C ILE A 163 2.04 32.58 9.50
N ASP A 164 2.52 33.08 8.35
CA ASP A 164 1.87 34.20 7.66
C ASP A 164 0.70 33.68 6.82
N PRO A 165 -0.55 34.01 7.15
CA PRO A 165 -1.72 33.54 6.41
C PRO A 165 -1.78 34.08 4.97
N ASN A 166 -0.99 35.11 4.64
CA ASN A 166 -0.97 35.68 3.28
C ASN A 166 0.05 35.01 2.36
N ILE A 167 0.91 34.14 2.88
CA ILE A 167 1.91 33.40 2.10
C ILE A 167 1.39 31.97 1.90
N TYR A 168 1.12 31.62 0.63
CA TYR A 168 0.69 30.26 0.31
C TYR A 168 1.80 29.25 0.53
N GLN A 169 1.58 28.37 1.48
CA GLN A 169 2.47 27.27 1.86
C GLN A 169 1.65 26.00 2.03
N ILE A 170 2.22 24.86 1.74
CA ILE A 170 1.54 23.57 1.82
C ILE A 170 2.44 22.49 2.40
N ILE A 171 1.82 21.53 3.06
CA ILE A 171 2.40 20.23 3.35
C ILE A 171 1.54 19.14 2.68
N LYS A 172 2.18 18.26 1.90
CA LYS A 172 1.53 17.12 1.24
C LYS A 172 2.01 15.84 1.87
N PHE A 173 1.09 14.92 2.05
CA PHE A 173 1.36 13.60 2.57
C PHE A 173 0.77 12.55 1.64
N LYS A 174 1.57 11.54 1.31
CA LYS A 174 1.13 10.35 0.58
C LYS A 174 1.64 9.12 1.28
N SER A 175 0.82 8.06 1.30
CA SER A 175 1.28 6.76 1.74
C SER A 175 0.75 5.65 0.85
N THR A 176 1.59 4.62 0.72
CA THR A 176 1.30 3.39 -0.01
C THR A 176 1.52 2.20 0.92
N GLY A 177 0.65 1.22 0.86
CA GLY A 177 0.82 -0.04 1.58
C GLY A 177 1.08 -1.18 0.61
N THR A 178 2.10 -1.97 0.89
CA THR A 178 2.44 -3.20 0.19
C THR A 178 2.25 -4.38 1.13
N PHE A 179 1.38 -5.31 0.75
CA PHE A 179 0.95 -6.45 1.57
C PHE A 179 1.45 -7.73 0.93
N HIS A 180 2.31 -8.46 1.63
CA HIS A 180 2.86 -9.75 1.21
C HIS A 180 2.02 -10.85 1.83
N LEU A 181 1.49 -11.72 0.99
CA LEU A 181 0.66 -12.85 1.39
C LEU A 181 1.42 -14.15 1.17
N SER A 182 1.12 -15.18 1.97
CA SER A 182 1.60 -16.55 1.76
C SER A 182 0.37 -17.44 1.56
N ILE A 183 0.29 -18.13 0.42
CA ILE A 183 -0.83 -19.02 0.07
C ILE A 183 -0.35 -20.46 0.02
#